data_1cd7bbd75da8d6c5251fe3ece014558e
#
_entry.id   1cd7bbd75da8d6c5251fe3ece014558e
#
_cell.length_a   1.000
_cell.length_b   1.000
_cell.length_c   1.000
_cell.angle_alpha   90.00
_cell.angle_beta   90.00
_cell.angle_gamma   90.00
#
_symmetry.space_group_name_H-M   'P 1'
#
loop_
_entity.id
_entity.type
_entity.pdbx_description
1 polymer ?
#
loop_
_entity_poly.entity_id
_entity_poly.type
_entity_poly.pdbx_seq_one_letter_code
_entity_poly.pdbx_strand_id
1 'polypeptide(L)' 'VAHRLSTIRAADQILFLEDGSLLESGTHAELLARPGGSYRRFVEAQRQIGA' A
#
# COMPACT_ATOMS: atom_id res chain seq x y z
N VAL A 1 -16.91 2.99 -10.48
CA VAL A 1 -16.06 1.84 -10.70
C VAL A 1 -15.14 1.65 -9.52
N ALA A 2 -15.14 0.47 -8.96
CA ALA A 2 -14.34 0.18 -7.77
C ALA A 2 -12.89 -0.11 -8.13
N HIS A 3 -11.99 0.53 -7.41
CA HIS A 3 -10.57 0.22 -7.53
C HIS A 3 -10.24 -0.92 -6.58
N ARG A 4 -9.58 -1.93 -7.09
CA ARG A 4 -9.18 -3.07 -6.27
C ARG A 4 -7.74 -2.91 -5.84
N LEU A 5 -7.57 -2.57 -4.59
CA LEU A 5 -6.25 -2.46 -3.98
C LEU A 5 -5.95 -3.75 -3.25
N SER A 6 -4.79 -4.31 -3.52
CA SER A 6 -4.35 -5.55 -2.91
C SER A 6 -2.96 -5.39 -2.35
N THR A 7 -2.72 -6.04 -1.22
CA THR A 7 -1.41 -6.03 -0.60
C THR A 7 -0.95 -7.46 -0.42
N ILE A 8 0.20 -7.79 -0.96
CA ILE A 8 0.81 -9.10 -0.80
C ILE A 8 2.05 -8.95 0.07
N ARG A 9 2.09 -9.69 1.15
CA ARG A 9 3.26 -9.70 2.04
C ARG A 9 4.04 -10.98 1.83
N ALA A 10 5.29 -10.83 1.43
CA ALA A 10 6.18 -11.96 1.23
C ALA A 10 7.45 -11.69 2.02
N ALA A 11 7.66 -12.43 3.10
CA ALA A 11 8.81 -12.24 3.98
C ALA A 11 8.88 -10.76 4.41
N ASP A 12 9.92 -10.06 4.01
CA ASP A 12 10.10 -8.66 4.40
C ASP A 12 9.68 -7.70 3.32
N GLN A 13 9.06 -8.22 2.26
CA GLN A 13 8.69 -7.37 1.14
C GLN A 13 7.17 -7.30 0.98
N ILE A 14 6.69 -6.10 0.67
CA ILE A 14 5.27 -5.86 0.43
C ILE A 14 5.09 -5.46 -1.03
N LEU A 15 4.13 -6.08 -1.68
CA LEU A 15 3.75 -5.72 -3.04
C LEU A 15 2.37 -5.08 -2.98
N PHE A 16 2.29 -3.82 -3.38
CA PHE A 16 1.03 -3.09 -3.36
C PHE A 16 0.51 -2.96 -4.78
N LEU A 17 -0.66 -3.54 -5.02
CA LEU A 17 -1.22 -3.62 -6.36
C LEU A 17 -2.56 -2.90 -6.44
N GLU A 18 -2.87 -2.41 -7.63
CA GLU A 18 -4.18 -1.85 -7.94
C GLU A 18 -4.65 -2.44 -9.25
N ASP A 19 -5.83 -3.06 -9.23
CA ASP A 19 -6.43 -3.69 -10.41
C ASP A 19 -5.45 -4.66 -11.09
N GLY A 20 -4.68 -5.38 -10.30
CA GLY A 20 -3.75 -6.35 -10.82
C GLY A 20 -2.42 -5.75 -11.29
N SER A 21 -2.25 -4.45 -11.18
CA SER A 21 -1.00 -3.78 -11.58
C SER A 21 -0.20 -3.40 -10.36
N LEU A 22 1.10 -3.67 -10.42
CA LEU A 22 1.98 -3.35 -9.32
C LEU A 22 2.22 -1.84 -9.26
N LEU A 23 1.84 -1.22 -8.14
CA LEU A 23 2.07 0.20 -7.92
C LEU A 23 3.37 0.46 -7.17
N GLU A 24 3.58 -0.28 -6.09
CA GLU A 24 4.75 -0.07 -5.25
C GLU A 24 5.21 -1.40 -4.69
N SER A 25 6.48 -1.48 -4.37
CA SER A 25 7.02 -2.67 -3.72
C SER A 25 8.18 -2.24 -2.83
N GLY A 26 8.40 -3.02 -1.77
CA GLY A 26 9.47 -2.72 -0.84
C GLY A 26 9.08 -3.16 0.56
N THR A 27 9.88 -2.79 1.55
CA THR A 27 9.54 -3.09 2.94
C THR A 27 8.46 -2.15 3.42
N HIS A 28 7.80 -2.54 4.50
CA HIS A 28 6.76 -1.70 5.10
C HIS A 28 7.30 -0.30 5.41
N ALA A 29 8.48 -0.24 6.02
CA ALA A 29 9.07 1.04 6.37
C ALA A 29 9.41 1.87 5.14
N GLU A 30 9.90 1.22 4.09
CA GLU A 30 10.25 1.93 2.86
C GLU A 30 9.02 2.53 2.20
N LEU A 31 7.95 1.77 2.16
CA LEU A 31 6.73 2.25 1.53
C LEU A 31 6.11 3.41 2.31
N LEU A 32 6.15 3.32 3.63
CA LEU A 32 5.62 4.40 4.47
C LEU A 32 6.50 5.66 4.42
N ALA A 33 7.78 5.49 4.14
CA ALA A 33 8.69 6.62 4.08
C ALA A 33 8.59 7.42 2.79
N ARG A 34 7.91 6.89 1.78
CA ARG A 34 7.76 7.58 0.51
C ARG A 34 6.72 8.68 0.61
N PRO A 35 7.10 9.95 0.46
CA PRO A 35 6.12 11.04 0.49
C PRO A 35 5.19 10.95 -0.72
N GLY A 36 3.90 10.99 -0.47
CA GLY A 36 2.93 10.91 -1.54
C GLY A 36 2.75 9.52 -2.14
N GLY A 37 3.32 8.48 -1.51
CA GLY A 37 3.19 7.14 -2.01
C GLY A 37 1.77 6.60 -1.85
N SER A 38 1.36 5.75 -2.78
CA SER A 38 0.01 5.20 -2.75
C SER A 38 -0.22 4.31 -1.53
N TYR A 39 0.77 3.49 -1.19
CA TYR A 39 0.65 2.62 -0.03
C TYR A 39 0.50 3.42 1.26
N ARG A 40 1.30 4.47 1.40
CA ARG A 40 1.22 5.33 2.58
C ARG A 40 -0.15 5.97 2.71
N ARG A 41 -0.68 6.47 1.61
CA ARG A 41 -2.00 7.09 1.62
C ARG A 41 -3.08 6.08 1.96
N PHE A 42 -2.93 4.85 1.46
CA PHE A 42 -3.86 3.78 1.76
C PHE A 42 -3.87 3.47 3.26
N VAL A 43 -2.68 3.35 3.86
CA VAL A 43 -2.56 3.05 5.28
C VAL A 43 -3.13 4.20 6.12
N GLU A 44 -2.84 5.43 5.74
CA GLU A 44 -3.35 6.59 6.48
C GLU A 44 -4.86 6.66 6.42
N ALA A 45 -5.46 6.36 5.29
CA ALA A 45 -6.91 6.34 5.14
C ALA A 45 -7.53 5.26 6.03
N GLN A 46 -6.89 4.10 6.11
CA GLN A 46 -7.36 3.02 6.95
C GLN A 46 -7.33 3.43 8.43
N ARG A 47 -6.28 4.11 8.84
CA ARG A 47 -6.16 4.54 10.22
C ARG A 47 -7.24 5.54 10.59
N GLN A 48 -7.55 6.47 9.69
CA GLN A 48 -8.58 7.45 9.96
C GLN A 48 -9.96 6.80 10.08
N ILE A 49 -10.23 5.85 9.22
CA ILE A 49 -11.52 5.17 9.24
C ILE A 49 -11.63 4.27 10.47
N GLY A 50 -10.53 3.66 10.86
CA GLY A 50 -10.52 2.74 11.99
C GLY A 50 -10.49 3.40 13.35
N ALA A 51 -10.32 4.69 13.38
CA ALA A 51 -10.20 5.41 14.66
C ALA A 51 -11.56 5.56 15.41
#